data_7b8b5b95843d9758feab9b0393da89ee
#
_entry.id   7b8b5b95843d9758feab9b0393da89ee
#
_cell.length_a   1.000
_cell.length_b   1.000
_cell.length_c   1.000
_cell.angle_alpha   90.00
_cell.angle_beta   90.00
_cell.angle_gamma   90.00
#
_symmetry.space_group_name_H-M   'P 1'
#
loop_
_entity.id
_entity.type
_entity.pdbx_description
1 polymer ?
#
loop_
_entity_poly.entity_id
_entity_poly.type
_entity_poly.pdbx_seq_one_letter_code
_entity_poly.pdbx_strand_id
1 'polypeptide(L)'
;MTHNFDLERFIREKVTRRAQSLLAEDYARHDGELHVQADGRRVLVIGGAGSIGSHYVKALLWFDVAKLVVVDIDENGLTELVRDLRSMGSLRIPADFVTYPVNIGDPVFEKLFWAHGPFDIVANFAAHKHVRSEKDVFSIEAMIENNVLRARKLLDLLAQRPPRHFFCVSTDKAANPVNIMGASKKLMEELILAYADRLSIKTARFANVAFSNGSLPQGWLTRLAKRQPWSCPLGIRRFFVSPAESGELCLMASLLGKSGDI
;
A
#
# COMPACT_ATOMS: atom_id res chain seq x y z
N MET A 1 4.60 35.14 8.71
CA MET A 1 3.55 34.18 9.05
C MET A 1 3.56 33.08 8.01
N THR A 2 4.14 31.94 8.32
CA THR A 2 4.03 30.75 7.47
C THR A 2 2.61 30.23 7.62
N HIS A 3 1.74 30.48 6.64
CA HIS A 3 0.48 29.77 6.57
C HIS A 3 0.79 28.29 6.40
N ASN A 4 0.65 27.52 7.48
CA ASN A 4 0.71 26.07 7.40
C ASN A 4 -0.43 25.60 6.48
N PHE A 5 -0.09 25.14 5.29
CA PHE A 5 -1.04 24.57 4.36
C PHE A 5 -1.44 23.19 4.88
N ASP A 6 -2.68 23.06 5.35
CA ASP A 6 -3.25 21.80 5.79
C ASP A 6 -3.70 21.00 4.57
N LEU A 7 -2.87 20.06 4.15
CA LEU A 7 -3.12 19.20 2.99
C LEU A 7 -4.30 18.26 3.21
N GLU A 8 -4.47 17.71 4.40
CA GLU A 8 -5.56 16.78 4.72
C GLU A 8 -6.90 17.49 4.64
N ARG A 9 -6.97 18.68 5.23
CA ARG A 9 -8.16 19.54 5.13
C ARG A 9 -8.45 19.90 3.67
N PHE A 10 -7.43 20.26 2.89
CA PHE A 10 -7.59 20.57 1.47
C PHE A 10 -8.13 19.36 0.68
N ILE A 11 -7.59 18.16 0.92
CA ILE A 11 -8.07 16.94 0.28
C ILE A 11 -9.54 16.72 0.60
N ARG A 12 -9.91 16.80 1.89
CA ARG A 12 -11.28 16.60 2.35
C ARG A 12 -12.26 17.60 1.76
N GLU A 13 -11.93 18.90 1.75
CA GLU A 13 -12.85 19.96 1.32
C GLU A 13 -12.88 20.14 -0.21
N LYS A 14 -11.77 19.97 -0.90
CA LYS A 14 -11.63 20.36 -2.32
C LYS A 14 -11.50 19.18 -3.28
N VAL A 15 -10.95 18.05 -2.85
CA VAL A 15 -10.70 16.89 -3.72
C VAL A 15 -11.78 15.84 -3.55
N THR A 16 -11.91 15.25 -2.37
CA THR A 16 -12.90 14.19 -2.11
C THR A 16 -14.28 14.75 -1.79
N ARG A 17 -14.37 15.97 -1.23
CA ARG A 17 -15.60 16.63 -0.78
C ARG A 17 -16.39 15.79 0.22
N ARG A 18 -15.70 15.06 1.08
CA ARG A 18 -16.26 14.22 2.13
C ARG A 18 -15.75 14.68 3.48
N ALA A 19 -16.64 14.86 4.45
CA ALA A 19 -16.29 15.24 5.82
C ALA A 19 -15.71 14.04 6.60
N GLN A 20 -16.19 12.84 6.28
CA GLN A 20 -15.76 11.58 6.87
C GLN A 20 -15.23 10.63 5.79
N SER A 21 -14.51 9.60 6.21
CA SER A 21 -14.09 8.52 5.31
C SER A 21 -15.29 7.86 4.64
N LEU A 22 -15.12 7.48 3.37
CA LEU A 22 -16.08 6.68 2.63
C LEU A 22 -16.41 5.36 3.35
N LEU A 23 -15.49 4.85 4.17
CA LEU A 23 -15.56 3.56 4.84
C LEU A 23 -15.95 3.67 6.33
N ALA A 24 -16.29 4.88 6.83
CA ALA A 24 -16.54 5.10 8.25
C ALA A 24 -17.67 4.22 8.82
N GLU A 25 -18.77 4.07 8.07
CA GLU A 25 -19.89 3.21 8.48
C GLU A 25 -19.53 1.72 8.44
N ASP A 26 -18.74 1.30 7.44
CA ASP A 26 -18.30 -0.09 7.32
C ASP A 26 -17.32 -0.44 8.44
N TYR A 27 -16.41 0.47 8.78
CA TYR A 27 -15.52 0.30 9.94
C TYR A 27 -16.30 0.14 11.23
N ALA A 28 -17.29 1.03 11.48
CA ALA A 28 -18.11 0.94 12.69
C ALA A 28 -18.92 -0.37 12.75
N ARG A 29 -19.42 -0.86 11.60
CA ARG A 29 -20.17 -2.12 11.51
C ARG A 29 -19.31 -3.35 11.77
N HIS A 30 -18.07 -3.33 11.34
CA HIS A 30 -17.16 -4.48 11.40
C HIS A 30 -16.03 -4.32 12.45
N ASP A 31 -16.14 -3.35 13.35
CA ASP A 31 -15.12 -3.03 14.35
C ASP A 31 -14.67 -4.26 15.15
N GLY A 32 -15.62 -4.99 15.73
CA GLY A 32 -15.33 -6.19 16.50
C GLY A 32 -14.66 -7.30 15.68
N GLU A 33 -15.05 -7.46 14.42
CA GLU A 33 -14.45 -8.44 13.52
C GLU A 33 -13.03 -8.05 13.14
N LEU A 34 -12.77 -6.76 12.87
CA LEU A 34 -11.44 -6.22 12.59
C LEU A 34 -10.50 -6.46 13.79
N HIS A 35 -10.95 -6.22 15.03
CA HIS A 35 -10.19 -6.53 16.24
C HIS A 35 -9.84 -8.02 16.33
N VAL A 36 -10.78 -8.93 16.10
CA VAL A 36 -10.53 -10.39 16.11
C VAL A 36 -9.47 -10.79 15.08
N GLN A 37 -9.43 -10.12 13.93
CA GLN A 37 -8.47 -10.45 12.87
C GLN A 37 -7.09 -9.78 13.07
N ALA A 38 -7.02 -8.59 13.70
CA ALA A 38 -5.79 -7.80 13.81
C ALA A 38 -5.08 -7.94 15.16
N ASP A 39 -5.81 -8.00 16.28
CA ASP A 39 -5.20 -7.99 17.60
C ASP A 39 -4.36 -9.24 17.86
N GLY A 40 -3.19 -9.03 18.47
CA GLY A 40 -2.23 -10.07 18.77
C GLY A 40 -1.52 -10.65 17.54
N ARG A 41 -1.72 -10.10 16.33
CA ARG A 41 -1.12 -10.64 15.10
C ARG A 41 0.28 -10.14 14.83
N ARG A 42 1.04 -10.97 14.13
CA ARG A 42 2.39 -10.66 13.63
C ARG A 42 2.27 -10.26 12.17
N VAL A 43 2.64 -9.04 11.85
CA VAL A 43 2.36 -8.42 10.55
C VAL A 43 3.64 -8.08 9.81
N LEU A 44 3.68 -8.41 8.51
CA LEU A 44 4.69 -7.96 7.56
C LEU A 44 4.04 -7.05 6.52
N VAL A 45 4.55 -5.82 6.42
CA VAL A 45 4.14 -4.85 5.39
C VAL A 45 5.31 -4.61 4.45
N ILE A 46 5.12 -4.87 3.16
CA ILE A 46 6.09 -4.68 2.09
C ILE A 46 5.67 -3.45 1.27
N GLY A 47 6.60 -2.53 1.00
CA GLY A 47 6.28 -1.25 0.38
C GLY A 47 5.60 -0.28 1.36
N GLY A 48 5.94 -0.38 2.65
CA GLY A 48 5.29 0.34 3.72
C GLY A 48 5.65 1.82 3.81
N ALA A 49 6.72 2.28 3.17
CA ALA A 49 7.07 3.71 3.07
C ALA A 49 6.32 4.43 1.93
N GLY A 50 5.67 3.68 1.03
CA GLY A 50 4.84 4.25 -0.03
C GLY A 50 3.55 4.88 0.50
N SER A 51 2.89 5.72 -0.33
CA SER A 51 1.69 6.46 0.09
C SER A 51 0.54 5.58 0.60
N ILE A 52 0.32 4.41 -0.01
CA ILE A 52 -0.75 3.50 0.41
C ILE A 52 -0.28 2.65 1.58
N GLY A 53 0.95 2.09 1.50
CA GLY A 53 1.52 1.25 2.55
C GLY A 53 1.63 1.96 3.88
N SER A 54 2.05 3.23 3.91
CA SER A 54 2.14 4.03 5.14
C SER A 54 0.76 4.27 5.78
N HIS A 55 -0.27 4.51 4.97
CA HIS A 55 -1.63 4.68 5.48
C HIS A 55 -2.28 3.35 5.91
N TYR A 56 -1.92 2.24 5.25
CA TYR A 56 -2.27 0.90 5.73
C TYR A 56 -1.64 0.63 7.11
N VAL A 57 -0.36 0.94 7.31
CA VAL A 57 0.31 0.84 8.61
C VAL A 57 -0.40 1.69 9.65
N LYS A 58 -0.75 2.95 9.33
CA LYS A 58 -1.50 3.82 10.25
C LYS A 58 -2.87 3.25 10.61
N ALA A 59 -3.62 2.75 9.63
CA ALA A 59 -4.92 2.10 9.87
C ALA A 59 -4.78 0.82 10.71
N LEU A 60 -3.75 0.02 10.47
CA LEU A 60 -3.46 -1.19 11.24
C LEU A 60 -3.12 -0.88 12.71
N LEU A 61 -2.42 0.22 12.98
CA LEU A 61 -1.98 0.59 14.33
C LEU A 61 -3.09 1.21 15.22
N TRP A 62 -4.33 1.24 14.76
CA TRP A 62 -5.50 1.39 15.64
C TRP A 62 -5.81 0.10 16.42
N PHE A 63 -5.24 -1.04 16.02
CA PHE A 63 -5.38 -2.35 16.61
C PHE A 63 -4.12 -2.74 17.40
N ASP A 64 -4.24 -3.68 18.35
CA ASP A 64 -3.15 -4.15 19.20
C ASP A 64 -2.36 -5.29 18.54
N VAL A 65 -1.63 -4.99 17.45
CA VAL A 65 -0.79 -6.00 16.80
C VAL A 65 0.42 -6.36 17.69
N ALA A 66 0.77 -7.65 17.74
CA ALA A 66 1.87 -8.12 18.57
C ALA A 66 3.25 -7.77 17.99
N LYS A 67 3.36 -7.74 16.67
CA LYS A 67 4.61 -7.46 15.95
C LYS A 67 4.32 -6.78 14.62
N LEU A 68 5.15 -5.80 14.27
CA LEU A 68 5.10 -5.14 12.97
C LEU A 68 6.50 -5.08 12.35
N VAL A 69 6.65 -5.70 11.20
CA VAL A 69 7.85 -5.60 10.34
C VAL A 69 7.46 -4.84 9.08
N VAL A 70 8.15 -3.75 8.80
CA VAL A 70 7.92 -2.94 7.59
C VAL A 70 9.15 -2.97 6.71
N VAL A 71 8.96 -3.30 5.45
CA VAL A 71 10.03 -3.40 4.45
C VAL A 71 9.74 -2.46 3.30
N ASP A 72 10.73 -1.70 2.89
CA ASP A 72 10.69 -0.86 1.68
C ASP A 72 12.11 -0.69 1.13
N ILE A 73 12.24 -0.31 -0.13
CA ILE A 73 13.53 0.07 -0.72
C ILE A 73 13.92 1.52 -0.40
N ASP A 74 12.93 2.35 -0.01
CA ASP A 74 13.13 3.77 0.32
C ASP A 74 13.49 3.93 1.80
N GLU A 75 14.79 3.99 2.09
CA GLU A 75 15.31 4.19 3.45
C GLU A 75 14.83 5.52 4.07
N ASN A 76 14.80 6.60 3.28
CA ASN A 76 14.32 7.89 3.77
C ASN A 76 12.82 7.85 4.08
N GLY A 77 12.04 7.21 3.22
CA GLY A 77 10.61 7.00 3.44
C GLY A 77 10.32 6.17 4.69
N LEU A 78 11.12 5.13 4.97
CA LEU A 78 11.01 4.36 6.22
C LEU A 78 11.34 5.21 7.45
N THR A 79 12.36 6.06 7.36
CA THR A 79 12.73 6.98 8.44
C THR A 79 11.61 7.96 8.75
N GLU A 80 11.01 8.54 7.71
CA GLU A 80 9.86 9.46 7.88
C GLU A 80 8.62 8.73 8.41
N LEU A 81 8.36 7.50 7.95
CA LEU A 81 7.28 6.67 8.51
C LEU A 81 7.43 6.49 10.03
N VAL A 82 8.63 6.13 10.50
CA VAL A 82 8.88 5.94 11.94
C VAL A 82 8.67 7.24 12.71
N ARG A 83 9.13 8.39 12.19
CA ARG A 83 8.92 9.71 12.81
C ARG A 83 7.45 10.06 12.90
N ASP A 84 6.74 9.87 11.80
CA ASP A 84 5.30 10.10 11.69
C ASP A 84 4.52 9.28 12.72
N LEU A 85 4.75 7.96 12.76
CA LEU A 85 4.07 7.07 13.69
C LEU A 85 4.32 7.46 15.14
N ARG A 86 5.57 7.79 15.51
CA ARG A 86 5.93 8.21 16.88
C ARG A 86 5.35 9.57 17.26
N SER A 87 5.06 10.44 16.30
CA SER A 87 4.43 11.75 16.55
C SER A 87 2.93 11.66 16.77
N MET A 88 2.29 10.54 16.39
CA MET A 88 0.86 10.32 16.51
C MET A 88 0.55 9.54 17.80
N GLY A 89 0.28 10.26 18.89
CA GLY A 89 0.06 9.68 20.23
C GLY A 89 -1.17 8.75 20.36
N SER A 90 -2.01 8.66 19.32
CA SER A 90 -3.22 7.80 19.29
C SER A 90 -2.95 6.39 18.75
N LEU A 91 -1.80 6.14 18.12
CA LEU A 91 -1.49 4.85 17.52
C LEU A 91 -0.89 3.86 18.52
N ARG A 92 -1.26 2.59 18.39
CA ARG A 92 -0.78 1.49 19.24
C ARG A 92 0.42 0.83 18.58
N ILE A 93 1.60 1.45 18.74
CA ILE A 93 2.85 0.93 18.17
C ILE A 93 3.32 -0.25 19.03
N PRO A 94 3.46 -1.47 18.46
CA PRO A 94 3.94 -2.62 19.22
C PRO A 94 5.39 -2.44 19.68
N ALA A 95 5.77 -3.05 20.79
CA ALA A 95 7.16 -3.04 21.26
C ALA A 95 8.11 -3.70 20.24
N ASP A 96 7.64 -4.72 19.53
CA ASP A 96 8.37 -5.40 18.43
C ASP A 96 8.02 -4.74 17.09
N PHE A 97 8.46 -3.49 16.89
CA PHE A 97 8.34 -2.74 15.63
C PHE A 97 9.70 -2.49 15.03
N VAL A 98 9.91 -2.99 13.81
CA VAL A 98 11.17 -2.85 13.07
C VAL A 98 10.95 -2.50 11.60
N THR A 99 11.88 -1.77 11.02
CA THR A 99 11.87 -1.39 9.60
C THR A 99 13.17 -1.81 8.92
N TYR A 100 13.09 -2.24 7.65
CA TYR A 100 14.27 -2.67 6.87
C TYR A 100 14.24 -2.10 5.46
N PRO A 101 15.32 -1.41 5.03
CA PRO A 101 15.48 -0.94 3.65
C PRO A 101 15.95 -2.08 2.74
N VAL A 102 15.04 -3.01 2.42
CA VAL A 102 15.34 -4.26 1.68
C VAL A 102 14.34 -4.47 0.56
N ASN A 103 14.82 -4.94 -0.59
CA ASN A 103 13.95 -5.36 -1.68
C ASN A 103 13.51 -6.83 -1.50
N ILE A 104 12.25 -7.13 -1.82
CA ILE A 104 11.71 -8.50 -1.74
C ILE A 104 12.41 -9.50 -2.67
N GLY A 105 13.11 -9.01 -3.71
CA GLY A 105 13.92 -9.85 -4.60
C GLY A 105 15.28 -10.22 -4.05
N ASP A 106 15.74 -9.57 -2.98
CA ASP A 106 17.07 -9.77 -2.43
C ASP A 106 17.15 -10.99 -1.50
N PRO A 107 18.27 -11.72 -1.48
CA PRO A 107 18.48 -12.85 -0.57
C PRO A 107 18.33 -12.49 0.92
N VAL A 108 18.57 -11.23 1.27
CA VAL A 108 18.42 -10.71 2.65
C VAL A 108 16.95 -10.71 3.06
N PHE A 109 16.02 -10.47 2.14
CA PHE A 109 14.59 -10.52 2.44
C PHE A 109 14.15 -11.91 2.90
N GLU A 110 14.61 -12.96 2.25
CA GLU A 110 14.29 -14.33 2.65
C GLU A 110 14.80 -14.64 4.07
N LYS A 111 16.05 -14.25 4.39
CA LYS A 111 16.62 -14.40 5.75
C LYS A 111 15.78 -13.66 6.78
N LEU A 112 15.36 -12.43 6.47
CA LEU A 112 14.49 -11.61 7.30
C LEU A 112 13.13 -12.29 7.52
N PHE A 113 12.52 -12.80 6.46
CA PHE A 113 11.24 -13.50 6.53
C PHE A 113 11.28 -14.68 7.49
N TRP A 114 12.33 -15.50 7.40
CA TRP A 114 12.49 -16.64 8.30
C TRP A 114 12.81 -16.25 9.74
N ALA A 115 13.64 -15.23 9.93
CA ALA A 115 14.07 -14.76 11.25
C ALA A 115 12.92 -14.10 12.04
N HIS A 116 12.08 -13.30 11.37
CA HIS A 116 11.01 -12.55 12.01
C HIS A 116 9.65 -13.29 12.02
N GLY A 117 9.45 -14.24 11.12
CA GLY A 117 8.20 -15.01 11.02
C GLY A 117 8.00 -16.01 12.19
N PRO A 118 6.88 -16.75 12.23
CA PRO A 118 5.78 -16.68 11.28
C PRO A 118 5.05 -15.35 11.31
N PHE A 119 4.45 -14.97 10.18
CA PHE A 119 3.56 -13.83 10.09
C PHE A 119 2.13 -14.31 9.91
N ASP A 120 1.18 -13.68 10.60
CA ASP A 120 -0.26 -13.95 10.44
C ASP A 120 -0.85 -13.15 9.26
N ILE A 121 -0.33 -11.94 9.05
CA ILE A 121 -0.78 -11.01 8.02
C ILE A 121 0.44 -10.58 7.21
N VAL A 122 0.35 -10.71 5.89
CA VAL A 122 1.34 -10.16 4.95
C VAL A 122 0.64 -9.27 3.95
N ALA A 123 1.03 -8.00 3.87
CA ALA A 123 0.48 -7.02 2.95
C ALA A 123 1.57 -6.47 2.02
N ASN A 124 1.38 -6.62 0.70
CA ASN A 124 2.34 -6.19 -0.31
C ASN A 124 1.82 -4.97 -1.08
N PHE A 125 2.50 -3.85 -0.91
CA PHE A 125 2.28 -2.58 -1.62
C PHE A 125 3.41 -2.23 -2.59
N ALA A 126 4.46 -3.04 -2.66
CA ALA A 126 5.58 -2.80 -3.56
C ALA A 126 5.15 -2.98 -5.03
N ALA A 127 5.31 -1.94 -5.83
CA ALA A 127 5.01 -1.98 -7.26
C ALA A 127 5.70 -0.86 -8.03
N HIS A 128 6.07 -1.13 -9.28
CA HIS A 128 6.31 -0.09 -10.27
C HIS A 128 4.96 0.34 -10.86
N LYS A 129 4.53 1.59 -10.59
CA LYS A 129 3.16 2.08 -10.83
C LYS A 129 3.03 3.20 -11.86
N HIS A 130 4.16 3.68 -12.40
CA HIS A 130 4.13 4.83 -13.31
C HIS A 130 4.07 4.37 -14.78
N VAL A 131 3.01 4.76 -15.49
CA VAL A 131 2.88 4.56 -16.94
C VAL A 131 4.05 5.21 -17.70
N ARG A 132 4.56 6.35 -17.22
CA ARG A 132 5.74 7.00 -17.81
C ARG A 132 7.03 6.18 -17.76
N SER A 133 7.07 5.09 -16.99
CA SER A 133 8.20 4.15 -16.96
C SER A 133 8.19 3.18 -18.16
N GLU A 134 7.19 3.25 -19.04
CA GLU A 134 7.13 2.47 -20.29
C GLU A 134 7.92 3.16 -21.41
N LYS A 135 9.19 3.52 -21.16
CA LYS A 135 9.99 4.32 -22.10
C LYS A 135 10.79 3.46 -23.07
N ASP A 136 11.30 2.36 -22.59
CA ASP A 136 12.23 1.47 -23.28
C ASP A 136 12.15 0.05 -22.72
N VAL A 137 12.86 -0.88 -23.35
CA VAL A 137 12.86 -2.30 -23.00
C VAL A 137 13.34 -2.53 -21.57
N PHE A 138 14.34 -1.81 -21.07
CA PHE A 138 14.90 -2.00 -19.72
C PHE A 138 13.93 -1.55 -18.63
N SER A 139 13.23 -0.43 -18.87
CA SER A 139 12.21 0.06 -17.94
C SER A 139 11.01 -0.88 -17.88
N ILE A 140 10.63 -1.49 -19.00
CA ILE A 140 9.55 -2.49 -19.07
C ILE A 140 10.00 -3.78 -18.38
N GLU A 141 11.20 -4.27 -18.64
CA GLU A 141 11.77 -5.44 -17.98
C GLU A 141 11.80 -5.26 -16.46
N ALA A 142 12.29 -4.12 -15.97
CA ALA A 142 12.30 -3.80 -14.54
C ALA A 142 10.89 -3.78 -13.94
N MET A 143 9.88 -3.34 -14.71
CA MET A 143 8.49 -3.34 -14.27
C MET A 143 7.93 -4.76 -14.15
N ILE A 144 8.16 -5.61 -15.14
CA ILE A 144 7.74 -7.03 -15.11
C ILE A 144 8.49 -7.79 -14.01
N GLU A 145 9.80 -7.60 -13.90
CA GLU A 145 10.60 -8.18 -12.81
C GLU A 145 9.99 -7.84 -11.45
N ASN A 146 9.72 -6.56 -11.19
CA ASN A 146 9.22 -6.13 -9.90
C ASN A 146 7.75 -6.54 -9.65
N ASN A 147 6.85 -6.32 -10.61
CA ASN A 147 5.43 -6.51 -10.41
C ASN A 147 4.98 -7.97 -10.51
N VAL A 148 5.71 -8.81 -11.25
CA VAL A 148 5.32 -10.18 -11.55
C VAL A 148 6.31 -11.19 -10.95
N LEU A 149 7.59 -11.13 -11.35
CA LEU A 149 8.56 -12.18 -10.97
C LEU A 149 8.91 -12.15 -9.48
N ARG A 150 9.08 -10.96 -8.90
CA ARG A 150 9.30 -10.83 -7.45
C ARG A 150 8.05 -11.13 -6.65
N ALA A 151 6.87 -10.80 -7.17
CA ALA A 151 5.60 -11.23 -6.56
C ALA A 151 5.51 -12.76 -6.52
N ARG A 152 5.92 -13.46 -7.59
CA ARG A 152 5.99 -14.93 -7.61
C ARG A 152 6.94 -15.46 -6.53
N LYS A 153 8.17 -14.93 -6.43
CA LYS A 153 9.13 -15.33 -5.39
C LYS A 153 8.54 -15.18 -4.00
N LEU A 154 7.83 -14.08 -3.75
CA LEU A 154 7.14 -13.85 -2.48
C LEU A 154 6.07 -14.93 -2.24
N LEU A 155 5.25 -15.24 -3.24
CA LEU A 155 4.20 -16.27 -3.12
C LEU A 155 4.78 -17.65 -2.87
N ASP A 156 5.88 -18.02 -3.54
CA ASP A 156 6.60 -19.28 -3.31
C ASP A 156 7.13 -19.37 -1.87
N LEU A 157 7.60 -18.25 -1.31
CA LEU A 157 8.05 -18.18 0.07
C LEU A 157 6.88 -18.28 1.06
N LEU A 158 5.79 -17.56 0.79
CA LEU A 158 4.57 -17.61 1.61
C LEU A 158 3.91 -19.00 1.59
N ALA A 159 3.95 -19.71 0.47
CA ALA A 159 3.39 -21.06 0.35
C ALA A 159 4.12 -22.08 1.24
N GLN A 160 5.38 -21.84 1.63
CA GLN A 160 6.12 -22.67 2.57
C GLN A 160 5.70 -22.42 4.03
N ARG A 161 5.18 -21.21 4.33
CA ARG A 161 4.72 -20.81 5.66
C ARG A 161 3.53 -19.86 5.52
N PRO A 162 2.34 -20.39 5.19
CA PRO A 162 1.18 -19.60 4.83
C PRO A 162 0.73 -18.65 5.96
N PRO A 163 0.57 -17.34 5.69
CA PRO A 163 -0.10 -16.44 6.61
C PRO A 163 -1.61 -16.68 6.61
N ARG A 164 -2.31 -16.21 7.64
CA ARG A 164 -3.78 -16.23 7.68
C ARG A 164 -4.39 -15.32 6.62
N HIS A 165 -3.73 -14.20 6.35
CA HIS A 165 -4.14 -13.20 5.37
C HIS A 165 -2.95 -12.77 4.51
N PHE A 166 -3.09 -12.91 3.21
CA PHE A 166 -2.19 -12.28 2.25
C PHE A 166 -2.98 -11.26 1.42
N PHE A 167 -2.51 -10.05 1.41
CA PHE A 167 -3.07 -8.95 0.62
C PHE A 167 -2.02 -8.40 -0.35
N CYS A 168 -2.42 -8.13 -1.59
CA CYS A 168 -1.56 -7.48 -2.57
C CYS A 168 -2.34 -6.36 -3.27
N VAL A 169 -1.86 -5.13 -3.16
CA VAL A 169 -2.55 -3.97 -3.76
C VAL A 169 -2.56 -4.05 -5.29
N SER A 170 -3.70 -3.76 -5.90
CA SER A 170 -3.86 -3.61 -7.35
C SER A 170 -4.36 -2.21 -7.73
N THR A 171 -4.87 -2.05 -8.93
CA THR A 171 -5.28 -0.76 -9.50
C THR A 171 -6.47 -0.94 -10.42
N ASP A 172 -7.28 0.11 -10.59
CA ASP A 172 -8.34 0.22 -11.58
C ASP A 172 -7.85 -0.07 -13.02
N LYS A 173 -6.58 0.21 -13.31
CA LYS A 173 -5.96 0.01 -14.63
C LYS A 173 -5.70 -1.47 -14.97
N ALA A 174 -5.77 -2.36 -13.99
CA ALA A 174 -5.69 -3.80 -14.19
C ALA A 174 -7.02 -4.41 -14.69
N ALA A 175 -8.15 -3.72 -14.51
CA ALA A 175 -9.45 -4.22 -14.95
C ALA A 175 -9.56 -4.34 -16.47
N ASN A 176 -9.09 -3.31 -17.19
CA ASN A 176 -9.02 -3.28 -18.66
C ASN A 176 -7.71 -2.60 -19.07
N PRO A 177 -6.58 -3.34 -19.10
CA PRO A 177 -5.27 -2.75 -19.30
C PRO A 177 -5.09 -2.24 -20.74
N VAL A 178 -4.77 -0.95 -20.85
CA VAL A 178 -4.47 -0.28 -22.12
C VAL A 178 -2.99 0.10 -22.24
N ASN A 179 -2.18 -0.29 -21.26
CA ASN A 179 -0.75 -0.03 -21.18
C ASN A 179 -0.03 -1.15 -20.42
N ILE A 180 1.30 -1.19 -20.53
CA ILE A 180 2.12 -2.27 -19.97
C ILE A 180 2.04 -2.28 -18.42
N MET A 181 1.97 -1.12 -17.79
CA MET A 181 1.82 -1.05 -16.32
C MET A 181 0.51 -1.71 -15.88
N GLY A 182 -0.62 -1.39 -16.52
CA GLY A 182 -1.90 -2.05 -16.25
C GLY A 182 -1.84 -3.55 -16.54
N ALA A 183 -1.23 -3.96 -17.65
CA ALA A 183 -1.04 -5.37 -18.00
C ALA A 183 -0.17 -6.12 -16.98
N SER A 184 0.93 -5.51 -16.50
CA SER A 184 1.78 -6.11 -15.45
C SER A 184 1.02 -6.33 -14.14
N LYS A 185 0.13 -5.40 -13.78
CA LYS A 185 -0.73 -5.55 -12.59
C LYS A 185 -1.81 -6.59 -12.80
N LYS A 186 -2.36 -6.72 -14.01
CA LYS A 186 -3.30 -7.80 -14.35
C LYS A 186 -2.61 -9.16 -14.27
N LEU A 187 -1.41 -9.30 -14.83
CA LEU A 187 -0.61 -10.53 -14.71
C LEU A 187 -0.30 -10.87 -13.24
N MET A 188 0.00 -9.86 -12.43
CA MET A 188 0.18 -10.06 -10.98
C MET A 188 -1.10 -10.59 -10.34
N GLU A 189 -2.28 -10.04 -10.67
CA GLU A 189 -3.56 -10.54 -10.13
C GLU A 189 -3.80 -12.01 -10.51
N GLU A 190 -3.63 -12.37 -11.78
CA GLU A 190 -3.76 -13.76 -12.23
C GLU A 190 -2.76 -14.69 -11.51
N LEU A 191 -1.52 -14.21 -11.34
CA LEU A 191 -0.49 -14.94 -10.62
C LEU A 191 -0.87 -15.17 -9.15
N ILE A 192 -1.32 -14.15 -8.42
CA ILE A 192 -1.70 -14.34 -7.01
C ILE A 192 -2.91 -15.25 -6.88
N LEU A 193 -3.90 -15.14 -7.79
CA LEU A 193 -5.07 -16.01 -7.79
C LEU A 193 -4.72 -17.49 -8.05
N ALA A 194 -3.67 -17.77 -8.82
CA ALA A 194 -3.17 -19.13 -9.02
C ALA A 194 -2.65 -19.81 -7.74
N TYR A 195 -2.45 -19.04 -6.65
CA TYR A 195 -2.07 -19.57 -5.34
C TYR A 195 -3.25 -19.63 -4.33
N ALA A 196 -4.47 -19.32 -4.77
CA ALA A 196 -5.63 -19.21 -3.88
C ALA A 196 -6.04 -20.52 -3.18
N ASP A 197 -5.61 -21.66 -3.69
CA ASP A 197 -5.74 -22.97 -3.06
C ASP A 197 -4.76 -23.22 -1.91
N ARG A 198 -3.67 -22.47 -1.85
CA ARG A 198 -2.60 -22.58 -0.85
C ARG A 198 -2.53 -21.39 0.10
N LEU A 199 -3.00 -20.23 -0.32
CA LEU A 199 -2.93 -18.97 0.42
C LEU A 199 -4.30 -18.30 0.48
N SER A 200 -4.65 -17.71 1.62
CA SER A 200 -5.83 -16.85 1.74
C SER A 200 -5.54 -15.48 1.12
N ILE A 201 -5.84 -15.34 -0.16
CA ILE A 201 -5.43 -14.21 -1.01
C ILE A 201 -6.55 -13.20 -1.16
N LYS A 202 -6.22 -11.91 -1.03
CA LYS A 202 -7.09 -10.78 -1.33
C LYS A 202 -6.33 -9.72 -2.10
N THR A 203 -7.05 -9.00 -2.94
CA THR A 203 -6.53 -7.80 -3.62
C THR A 203 -7.60 -6.71 -3.63
N ALA A 204 -7.21 -5.49 -3.91
CA ALA A 204 -8.16 -4.39 -4.08
C ALA A 204 -7.71 -3.50 -5.23
N ARG A 205 -8.69 -3.11 -6.06
CA ARG A 205 -8.56 -2.09 -7.09
C ARG A 205 -9.27 -0.83 -6.62
N PHE A 206 -8.62 0.31 -6.71
CA PHE A 206 -9.27 1.58 -6.40
C PHE A 206 -8.74 2.72 -7.25
N ALA A 207 -9.44 3.84 -7.17
CA ALA A 207 -9.16 5.05 -7.92
C ALA A 207 -7.82 5.70 -7.53
N ASN A 208 -7.56 6.91 -8.05
CA ASN A 208 -6.34 7.61 -7.71
C ASN A 208 -6.33 8.01 -6.23
N VAL A 209 -5.20 7.82 -5.57
CA VAL A 209 -4.98 8.33 -4.21
C VAL A 209 -4.54 9.78 -4.31
N ALA A 210 -5.27 10.68 -3.67
CA ALA A 210 -4.99 12.11 -3.70
C ALA A 210 -3.59 12.41 -3.17
N PHE A 211 -2.82 13.20 -3.91
CA PHE A 211 -1.45 13.60 -3.56
C PHE A 211 -0.47 12.45 -3.25
N SER A 212 -0.74 11.24 -3.75
CA SER A 212 0.19 10.12 -3.58
C SER A 212 1.53 10.39 -4.26
N ASN A 213 2.61 9.77 -3.74
CA ASN A 213 3.97 9.93 -4.24
C ASN A 213 4.06 9.72 -5.75
N GLY A 214 4.66 10.69 -6.46
CA GLY A 214 4.80 10.70 -7.91
C GLY A 214 3.52 11.02 -8.69
N SER A 215 2.40 11.32 -8.02
CA SER A 215 1.18 11.80 -8.68
C SER A 215 1.34 13.23 -9.20
N LEU A 216 0.50 13.60 -10.19
CA LEU A 216 0.50 14.96 -10.73
C LEU A 216 0.19 16.02 -9.63
N PRO A 217 -0.81 15.86 -8.75
CA PRO A 217 -1.05 16.80 -7.66
C PRO A 217 0.14 16.96 -6.68
N GLN A 218 0.80 15.86 -6.33
CA GLN A 218 2.01 15.92 -5.50
C GLN A 218 3.14 16.66 -6.24
N GLY A 219 3.26 16.45 -7.56
CA GLY A 219 4.19 17.17 -8.41
C GLY A 219 3.94 18.69 -8.43
N TRP A 220 2.69 19.14 -8.32
CA TRP A 220 2.39 20.58 -8.20
C TRP A 220 2.90 21.18 -6.89
N LEU A 221 2.71 20.50 -5.76
CA LEU A 221 3.27 20.95 -4.47
C LEU A 221 4.79 21.06 -4.52
N THR A 222 5.46 20.09 -5.12
CA THR A 222 6.92 20.11 -5.29
C THR A 222 7.36 21.30 -6.16
N ARG A 223 6.67 21.57 -7.27
CA ARG A 223 6.98 22.70 -8.15
C ARG A 223 6.69 24.04 -7.49
N LEU A 224 5.60 24.13 -6.75
CA LEU A 224 5.27 25.32 -5.97
C LEU A 224 6.38 25.64 -4.97
N ALA A 225 6.83 24.65 -4.19
CA ALA A 225 7.94 24.82 -3.25
C ALA A 225 9.25 25.26 -3.94
N LYS A 226 9.51 24.77 -5.16
CA LYS A 226 10.67 25.12 -5.98
C LYS A 226 10.50 26.39 -6.82
N ARG A 227 9.36 27.07 -6.75
CA ARG A 227 9.00 28.24 -7.59
C ARG A 227 9.14 27.95 -9.09
N GLN A 228 8.76 26.73 -9.50
CA GLN A 228 8.80 26.27 -10.89
C GLN A 228 7.41 26.37 -11.55
N PRO A 229 7.34 26.57 -12.88
CA PRO A 229 6.08 26.50 -13.61
C PRO A 229 5.44 25.14 -13.46
N TRP A 230 4.13 25.12 -13.45
CA TRP A 230 3.32 23.89 -13.41
C TRP A 230 2.22 23.93 -14.44
N SER A 231 1.90 22.78 -14.99
CA SER A 231 0.83 22.63 -15.96
C SER A 231 -0.31 21.81 -15.38
N CYS A 232 -1.53 22.20 -15.72
CA CYS A 232 -2.72 21.47 -15.36
C CYS A 232 -3.45 21.06 -16.64
N PRO A 233 -3.67 19.76 -16.88
CA PRO A 233 -4.48 19.31 -18.02
C PRO A 233 -5.92 19.80 -17.89
N LEU A 234 -6.49 20.35 -18.94
CA LEU A 234 -7.89 20.77 -18.97
C LEU A 234 -8.82 19.59 -19.28
N GLY A 235 -10.03 19.63 -18.73
CA GLY A 235 -11.11 18.68 -19.07
C GLY A 235 -10.93 17.25 -18.56
N ILE A 236 -9.90 16.95 -17.78
CA ILE A 236 -9.66 15.61 -17.24
C ILE A 236 -10.39 15.45 -15.91
N ARG A 237 -11.33 14.51 -15.87
CA ARG A 237 -12.01 14.07 -14.66
C ARG A 237 -11.36 12.81 -14.10
N ARG A 238 -11.22 12.72 -12.76
CA ARG A 238 -10.69 11.55 -12.06
C ARG A 238 -11.45 11.34 -10.77
N PHE A 239 -11.62 10.08 -10.38
CA PHE A 239 -12.08 9.71 -9.06
C PHE A 239 -10.89 9.67 -8.11
N PHE A 240 -11.11 10.15 -6.89
CA PHE A 240 -10.10 10.17 -5.85
C PHE A 240 -10.61 9.56 -4.55
N VAL A 241 -9.72 8.82 -3.90
CA VAL A 241 -9.79 8.49 -2.48
C VAL A 241 -8.72 9.31 -1.74
N SER A 242 -8.97 9.59 -0.47
CA SER A 242 -7.93 10.19 0.37
C SER A 242 -6.82 9.17 0.68
N PRO A 243 -5.63 9.60 1.09
CA PRO A 243 -4.60 8.68 1.56
C PRO A 243 -5.08 7.80 2.72
N ALA A 244 -5.80 8.36 3.70
CA ALA A 244 -6.39 7.60 4.80
C ALA A 244 -7.38 6.53 4.30
N GLU A 245 -8.36 6.91 3.47
CA GLU A 245 -9.31 5.97 2.86
C GLU A 245 -8.61 4.84 2.09
N SER A 246 -7.46 5.11 1.45
CA SER A 246 -6.72 4.06 0.75
C SER A 246 -6.14 3.01 1.71
N GLY A 247 -5.63 3.43 2.86
CA GLY A 247 -5.14 2.53 3.90
C GLY A 247 -6.26 1.71 4.54
N GLU A 248 -7.36 2.38 4.89
CA GLU A 248 -8.56 1.76 5.45
C GLU A 248 -9.16 0.70 4.51
N LEU A 249 -9.34 1.03 3.23
CA LEU A 249 -9.85 0.10 2.22
C LEU A 249 -8.97 -1.15 2.12
N CYS A 250 -7.65 -0.96 2.05
CA CYS A 250 -6.72 -2.08 1.98
C CYS A 250 -6.75 -2.93 3.25
N LEU A 251 -6.91 -2.32 4.43
CA LEU A 251 -6.98 -3.05 5.69
C LEU A 251 -8.26 -3.89 5.75
N MET A 252 -9.41 -3.32 5.45
CA MET A 252 -10.68 -4.06 5.40
C MET A 252 -10.62 -5.21 4.38
N ALA A 253 -10.16 -4.95 3.16
CA ALA A 253 -9.99 -5.98 2.14
C ALA A 253 -9.04 -7.09 2.60
N SER A 254 -7.94 -6.74 3.28
CA SER A 254 -6.96 -7.69 3.81
C SER A 254 -7.55 -8.61 4.87
N LEU A 255 -8.34 -8.07 5.81
CA LEU A 255 -8.79 -8.77 7.00
C LEU A 255 -10.16 -9.43 6.85
N LEU A 256 -11.10 -8.78 6.12
CA LEU A 256 -12.49 -9.21 6.00
C LEU A 256 -12.80 -9.88 4.65
N GLY A 257 -12.01 -9.63 3.62
CA GLY A 257 -12.19 -10.24 2.29
C GLY A 257 -12.05 -11.76 2.34
N LYS A 258 -12.75 -12.44 1.44
CA LYS A 258 -12.62 -13.88 1.21
C LYS A 258 -11.44 -14.16 0.28
N SER A 259 -10.89 -15.37 0.34
CA SER A 259 -9.84 -15.78 -0.60
C SER A 259 -10.36 -15.72 -2.03
N GLY A 260 -9.63 -15.03 -2.91
CA GLY A 260 -9.98 -14.79 -4.31
C GLY A 260 -10.73 -13.48 -4.57
N ASP A 261 -11.08 -12.71 -3.55
CA ASP A 261 -11.73 -11.40 -3.73
C ASP A 261 -10.77 -10.38 -4.38
N ILE A 262 -11.33 -9.59 -5.31
CA ILE A 262 -10.65 -8.47 -6.00
C ILE A 262 -11.44 -7.19 -5.79
#